data_8dd899a783ec6e1cc6282e4ee727bdd2
#
_entry.id   8dd899a783ec6e1cc6282e4ee727bdd2
#
_cell.length_a   1.000
_cell.length_b   1.000
_cell.length_c   1.000
_cell.angle_alpha   90.00
_cell.angle_beta   90.00
_cell.angle_gamma   90.00
#
_symmetry.space_group_name_H-M   'P 1'
#
loop_
_entity.id
_entity.type
_entity.pdbx_description
1 polymer ?
#
loop_
_entity_poly.entity_id
_entity_poly.type
_entity_poly.pdbx_seq_one_letter_code
_entity_poly.pdbx_strand_id
1 'polypeptide(L)'
;MSQISPLAYIDPEAKIGKDCEIGAFCFIDKNVEIGDNNVLMNNVTVLRGARIGRGNIFFPGAVISAIPQDLKFRGEETTAIIGDNNKIRENVTINRGTAAKGRTIIGSDNLLMENSHVAHDVTIGSNCIIGNSTKIAGEVIIDDFANISAVVLVHQFCHVGGYVMIGGGTRFSQDIPPYVLVAREPAAYQGINIVGLRRRGFSNETIENIHNAYRILYQSGQLR
;
A
#
# COMPACT_ATOMS: atom_id res chain seq x y z
N MET A 1 -16.47 20.48 -13.12
CA MET A 1 -17.29 20.53 -11.88
C MET A 1 -17.40 19.14 -11.32
N SER A 2 -17.22 18.99 -10.01
CA SER A 2 -17.35 17.68 -9.36
C SER A 2 -18.76 17.09 -9.54
N GLN A 3 -18.82 15.79 -9.81
CA GLN A 3 -20.08 15.03 -9.94
C GLN A 3 -20.30 14.26 -8.63
N ILE A 4 -21.21 14.75 -7.80
CA ILE A 4 -21.50 14.16 -6.50
C ILE A 4 -22.91 13.60 -6.48
N SER A 5 -23.04 12.31 -6.19
CA SER A 5 -24.36 11.67 -6.05
C SER A 5 -25.15 12.30 -4.89
N PRO A 6 -26.44 12.60 -5.08
CA PRO A 6 -27.28 13.09 -3.99
C PRO A 6 -27.51 12.05 -2.87
N LEU A 7 -27.13 10.80 -3.09
CA LEU A 7 -27.18 9.74 -2.09
C LEU A 7 -25.85 9.55 -1.34
N ALA A 8 -24.83 10.36 -1.61
CA ALA A 8 -23.60 10.37 -0.83
C ALA A 8 -23.76 11.26 0.40
N TYR A 9 -23.19 10.83 1.52
CA TYR A 9 -23.02 11.68 2.69
C TYR A 9 -21.62 12.29 2.71
N ILE A 10 -21.52 13.58 2.75
CA ILE A 10 -20.26 14.32 2.88
C ILE A 10 -20.42 15.29 4.06
N ASP A 11 -19.57 15.13 5.06
CA ASP A 11 -19.55 16.04 6.21
C ASP A 11 -19.19 17.47 5.73
N PRO A 12 -19.88 18.52 6.22
CA PRO A 12 -19.60 19.90 5.84
C PRO A 12 -18.16 20.38 6.11
N GLU A 13 -17.44 19.75 7.03
CA GLU A 13 -16.04 20.07 7.33
C GLU A 13 -15.06 19.35 6.39
N ALA A 14 -15.52 18.43 5.55
CA ALA A 14 -14.67 17.77 4.57
C ALA A 14 -14.28 18.72 3.43
N LYS A 15 -13.03 18.64 3.01
CA LYS A 15 -12.50 19.43 1.88
C LYS A 15 -12.39 18.54 0.65
N ILE A 16 -13.16 18.84 -0.38
CA ILE A 16 -13.16 18.09 -1.65
C ILE A 16 -12.61 18.98 -2.74
N GLY A 17 -11.62 18.48 -3.46
CA GLY A 17 -11.00 19.13 -4.60
C GLY A 17 -11.93 19.25 -5.82
N LYS A 18 -11.38 19.77 -6.92
CA LYS A 18 -12.11 19.98 -8.16
C LYS A 18 -12.22 18.68 -8.95
N ASP A 19 -13.26 18.62 -9.78
CA ASP A 19 -13.46 17.56 -10.77
C ASP A 19 -13.42 16.14 -10.19
N CYS A 20 -13.92 16.00 -8.96
CA CYS A 20 -14.09 14.72 -8.31
C CYS A 20 -15.42 14.08 -8.70
N GLU A 21 -15.44 12.75 -8.81
CA GLU A 21 -16.65 11.95 -8.97
C GLU A 21 -16.89 11.17 -7.66
N ILE A 22 -18.08 11.35 -7.05
CA ILE A 22 -18.44 10.67 -5.80
C ILE A 22 -19.76 9.94 -6.01
N GLY A 23 -19.69 8.63 -6.00
CA GLY A 23 -20.82 7.73 -6.24
C GLY A 23 -21.81 7.65 -5.09
N ALA A 24 -22.90 6.92 -5.33
CA ALA A 24 -23.94 6.73 -4.34
C ALA A 24 -23.46 5.97 -3.10
N PHE A 25 -24.01 6.32 -1.94
CA PHE A 25 -23.73 5.68 -0.65
C PHE A 25 -22.27 5.79 -0.19
N CYS A 26 -21.50 6.71 -0.78
CA CYS A 26 -20.22 7.09 -0.20
C CYS A 26 -20.45 7.82 1.14
N PHE A 27 -19.58 7.54 2.11
CA PHE A 27 -19.54 8.24 3.38
C PHE A 27 -18.18 8.94 3.54
N ILE A 28 -18.20 10.26 3.67
CA ILE A 28 -16.99 11.08 3.87
C ILE A 28 -17.15 11.84 5.19
N ASP A 29 -16.32 11.47 6.17
CA ASP A 29 -16.34 12.02 7.54
C ASP A 29 -15.70 13.42 7.57
N LYS A 30 -15.86 14.10 8.71
CA LYS A 30 -15.16 15.34 9.00
C LYS A 30 -13.66 15.17 9.03
N ASN A 31 -12.92 16.29 8.92
CA ASN A 31 -11.45 16.29 8.90
C ASN A 31 -10.85 15.38 7.83
N VAL A 32 -11.51 15.29 6.67
CA VAL A 32 -11.04 14.62 5.45
C VAL A 32 -10.61 15.67 4.44
N GLU A 33 -9.49 15.43 3.76
CA GLU A 33 -9.04 16.25 2.63
C GLU A 33 -8.82 15.34 1.42
N ILE A 34 -9.50 15.65 0.31
CA ILE A 34 -9.42 14.94 -0.97
C ILE A 34 -9.01 15.95 -2.03
N GLY A 35 -7.91 15.67 -2.73
CA GLY A 35 -7.41 16.50 -3.84
C GLY A 35 -8.29 16.41 -5.09
N ASP A 36 -7.79 16.95 -6.19
CA ASP A 36 -8.51 17.05 -7.45
C ASP A 36 -8.61 15.72 -8.22
N ASN A 37 -9.59 15.59 -9.10
CA ASN A 37 -9.74 14.49 -10.08
C ASN A 37 -9.80 13.07 -9.44
N ASN A 38 -10.28 12.95 -8.23
CA ASN A 38 -10.48 11.65 -7.60
C ASN A 38 -11.84 11.05 -7.97
N VAL A 39 -11.88 9.74 -8.14
CA VAL A 39 -13.11 8.97 -8.37
C VAL A 39 -13.35 8.06 -7.17
N LEU A 40 -14.44 8.31 -6.44
CA LEU A 40 -14.95 7.41 -5.42
C LEU A 40 -16.19 6.72 -5.98
N MET A 41 -16.07 5.44 -6.31
CA MET A 41 -17.24 4.67 -6.79
C MET A 41 -18.28 4.54 -5.67
N ASN A 42 -19.34 3.81 -5.87
CA ASN A 42 -20.37 3.64 -4.84
C ASN A 42 -19.87 2.90 -3.58
N ASN A 43 -20.45 3.18 -2.42
CA ASN A 43 -20.14 2.54 -1.14
C ASN A 43 -18.68 2.68 -0.68
N VAL A 44 -17.99 3.76 -1.02
CA VAL A 44 -16.65 4.05 -0.48
C VAL A 44 -16.79 4.81 0.83
N THR A 45 -16.04 4.41 1.84
CA THR A 45 -16.00 5.06 3.16
C THR A 45 -14.65 5.73 3.38
N VAL A 46 -14.67 7.04 3.61
CA VAL A 46 -13.47 7.83 3.94
C VAL A 46 -13.66 8.45 5.32
N LEU A 47 -12.86 7.99 6.27
CA LEU A 47 -12.98 8.40 7.66
C LEU A 47 -12.00 9.52 8.01
N ARG A 48 -12.24 10.16 9.15
CA ARG A 48 -11.44 11.29 9.64
C ARG A 48 -9.95 11.01 9.60
N GLY A 49 -9.16 12.04 9.31
CA GLY A 49 -7.71 11.95 9.22
C GLY A 49 -7.21 11.49 7.84
N ALA A 50 -8.08 11.21 6.88
CA ALA A 50 -7.66 10.94 5.51
C ALA A 50 -7.11 12.21 4.85
N ARG A 51 -5.97 12.08 4.18
CA ARG A 51 -5.31 13.08 3.36
C ARG A 51 -4.99 12.46 2.01
N ILE A 52 -5.81 12.74 1.02
CA ILE A 52 -5.80 12.06 -0.27
C ILE A 52 -5.33 13.04 -1.35
N GLY A 53 -4.31 12.67 -2.09
CA GLY A 53 -3.81 13.40 -3.24
C GLY A 53 -4.81 13.46 -4.39
N ARG A 54 -4.36 13.49 -5.61
CA ARG A 54 -5.19 13.64 -6.80
C ARG A 54 -5.20 12.40 -7.68
N GLY A 55 -6.24 12.29 -8.52
CA GLY A 55 -6.33 11.28 -9.58
C GLY A 55 -6.46 9.83 -9.08
N ASN A 56 -6.81 9.62 -7.81
CA ASN A 56 -7.00 8.28 -7.27
C ASN A 56 -8.38 7.72 -7.66
N ILE A 57 -8.47 6.41 -7.78
CA ILE A 57 -9.72 5.68 -8.02
C ILE A 57 -9.95 4.72 -6.87
N PHE A 58 -11.07 4.91 -6.18
CA PHE A 58 -11.52 4.04 -5.08
C PHE A 58 -12.70 3.21 -5.54
N PHE A 59 -12.57 1.91 -5.40
CA PHE A 59 -13.58 0.94 -5.81
C PHE A 59 -14.56 0.61 -4.68
N PRO A 60 -15.71 -0.01 -4.97
CA PRO A 60 -16.75 -0.22 -3.99
C PRO A 60 -16.30 -0.96 -2.74
N GLY A 61 -16.76 -0.51 -1.59
CA GLY A 61 -16.45 -1.12 -0.29
C GLY A 61 -15.07 -0.78 0.28
N ALA A 62 -14.26 0.04 -0.41
CA ALA A 62 -13.00 0.51 0.16
C ALA A 62 -13.24 1.37 1.40
N VAL A 63 -12.43 1.15 2.46
CA VAL A 63 -12.50 1.89 3.73
C VAL A 63 -11.16 2.54 4.02
N ILE A 64 -11.13 3.85 4.01
CA ILE A 64 -9.92 4.65 4.11
C ILE A 64 -9.87 5.36 5.46
N SER A 65 -8.70 5.34 6.09
CA SER A 65 -8.43 5.99 7.39
C SER A 65 -9.25 5.40 8.54
N ALA A 66 -9.52 4.08 8.49
CA ALA A 66 -10.19 3.40 9.58
C ALA A 66 -9.36 3.47 10.89
N ILE A 67 -10.05 3.34 12.01
CA ILE A 67 -9.42 3.29 13.33
C ILE A 67 -8.41 2.13 13.36
N PRO A 68 -7.19 2.35 13.89
CA PRO A 68 -6.21 1.29 14.08
C PRO A 68 -6.75 0.09 14.86
N GLN A 69 -6.42 -1.11 14.40
CA GLN A 69 -6.75 -2.35 15.12
C GLN A 69 -5.65 -2.68 16.15
N ASP A 70 -5.26 -1.69 16.91
CA ASP A 70 -4.26 -1.79 17.98
C ASP A 70 -4.92 -1.48 19.33
N LEU A 71 -4.81 -2.40 20.28
CA LEU A 71 -5.35 -2.25 21.65
C LEU A 71 -4.73 -1.09 22.42
N LYS A 72 -3.60 -0.56 21.98
CA LYS A 72 -2.95 0.62 22.57
C LYS A 72 -3.53 1.95 22.07
N PHE A 73 -4.25 1.94 20.94
CA PHE A 73 -4.86 3.15 20.41
C PHE A 73 -5.88 3.73 21.38
N ARG A 74 -5.78 5.03 21.69
CA ARG A 74 -6.61 5.74 22.65
C ARG A 74 -7.49 6.83 22.02
N GLY A 75 -7.55 6.89 20.69
CA GLY A 75 -8.32 7.89 19.97
C GLY A 75 -7.50 9.10 19.53
N GLU A 76 -6.18 8.96 19.45
CA GLU A 76 -5.25 10.01 19.03
C GLU A 76 -5.61 10.55 17.64
N GLU A 77 -5.38 11.83 17.44
CA GLU A 77 -5.52 12.46 16.13
C GLU A 77 -4.34 12.05 15.22
N THR A 78 -4.60 11.10 14.35
CA THR A 78 -3.64 10.53 13.43
C THR A 78 -4.19 10.52 12.01
N THR A 79 -3.33 10.27 11.02
CA THR A 79 -3.70 10.40 9.61
C THR A 79 -3.43 9.12 8.80
N ALA A 80 -4.14 9.01 7.68
CA ALA A 80 -3.79 8.16 6.56
C ALA A 80 -3.54 9.07 5.35
N ILE A 81 -2.32 9.06 4.84
CA ILE A 81 -1.87 9.91 3.73
C ILE A 81 -1.77 9.04 2.49
N ILE A 82 -2.48 9.40 1.44
CA ILE A 82 -2.49 8.69 0.16
C ILE A 82 -2.05 9.68 -0.91
N GLY A 83 -1.00 9.33 -1.65
CA GLY A 83 -0.48 10.13 -2.76
C GLY A 83 -1.42 10.15 -3.97
N ASP A 84 -0.84 10.27 -5.14
CA ASP A 84 -1.55 10.50 -6.40
C ASP A 84 -1.73 9.20 -7.21
N ASN A 85 -2.75 9.17 -8.07
CA ASN A 85 -2.95 8.16 -9.12
C ASN A 85 -3.04 6.70 -8.63
N ASN A 86 -3.38 6.45 -7.38
CA ASN A 86 -3.53 5.10 -6.87
C ASN A 86 -4.85 4.47 -7.32
N LYS A 87 -4.84 3.15 -7.52
CA LYS A 87 -6.04 2.34 -7.74
C LYS A 87 -6.26 1.48 -6.50
N ILE A 88 -7.29 1.80 -5.73
CA ILE A 88 -7.62 1.13 -4.49
C ILE A 88 -8.88 0.33 -4.71
N ARG A 89 -8.71 -0.98 -4.90
CA ARG A 89 -9.73 -1.91 -5.35
C ARG A 89 -10.76 -2.22 -4.25
N GLU A 90 -11.67 -3.12 -4.62
CA GLU A 90 -12.86 -3.45 -3.81
C GLU A 90 -12.47 -3.95 -2.41
N ASN A 91 -13.17 -3.45 -1.40
CA ASN A 91 -13.02 -3.85 0.00
C ASN A 91 -11.59 -3.71 0.56
N VAL A 92 -10.74 -2.93 -0.06
CA VAL A 92 -9.43 -2.58 0.54
C VAL A 92 -9.68 -1.78 1.81
N THR A 93 -8.92 -2.10 2.86
CA THR A 93 -8.98 -1.35 4.12
C THR A 93 -7.62 -0.77 4.46
N ILE A 94 -7.59 0.53 4.80
CA ILE A 94 -6.38 1.25 5.19
C ILE A 94 -6.66 1.90 6.55
N ASN A 95 -5.91 1.49 7.58
CA ASN A 95 -5.98 2.14 8.87
C ASN A 95 -5.13 3.42 8.89
N ARG A 96 -5.55 4.42 9.69
CA ARG A 96 -4.69 5.57 10.01
C ARG A 96 -3.62 5.17 11.01
N GLY A 97 -2.66 6.05 11.28
CA GLY A 97 -1.57 5.78 12.22
C GLY A 97 -2.01 5.69 13.68
N THR A 98 -1.09 5.30 14.53
CA THR A 98 -1.18 5.37 16.00
C THR A 98 -0.26 6.45 16.54
N ALA A 99 -0.16 6.59 17.86
CA ALA A 99 0.80 7.49 18.50
C ALA A 99 2.27 7.17 18.14
N ALA A 100 2.57 5.96 17.66
CA ALA A 100 3.93 5.52 17.34
C ALA A 100 4.54 6.34 16.20
N LYS A 101 3.81 6.52 15.07
CA LYS A 101 4.26 7.32 13.92
C LYS A 101 3.28 8.44 13.55
N GLY A 102 2.09 8.44 14.11
CA GLY A 102 1.04 9.43 13.83
C GLY A 102 0.39 9.32 12.46
N ARG A 103 0.87 8.43 11.59
CA ARG A 103 0.40 8.34 10.21
C ARG A 103 0.70 7.02 9.54
N THR A 104 -0.20 6.61 8.65
CA THR A 104 0.02 5.59 7.61
C THR A 104 0.22 6.30 6.28
N ILE A 105 1.15 5.86 5.45
CA ILE A 105 1.51 6.52 4.19
C ILE A 105 1.43 5.53 3.04
N ILE A 106 0.71 5.91 1.99
CA ILE A 106 0.69 5.25 0.68
C ILE A 106 1.22 6.25 -0.35
N GLY A 107 2.28 5.93 -1.05
CA GLY A 107 2.84 6.77 -2.11
C GLY A 107 1.90 6.89 -3.32
N SER A 108 2.46 7.06 -4.50
CA SER A 108 1.72 7.32 -5.73
C SER A 108 1.81 6.14 -6.71
N ASP A 109 0.88 6.11 -7.68
CA ASP A 109 0.86 5.14 -8.78
C ASP A 109 0.80 3.67 -8.32
N ASN A 110 0.20 3.40 -7.17
CA ASN A 110 0.06 2.07 -6.60
C ASN A 110 -1.24 1.38 -7.05
N LEU A 111 -1.19 0.04 -7.10
CA LEU A 111 -2.37 -0.81 -7.23
C LEU A 111 -2.53 -1.65 -5.97
N LEU A 112 -3.55 -1.36 -5.18
CA LEU A 112 -3.96 -2.19 -4.04
C LEU A 112 -5.16 -3.02 -4.52
N MET A 113 -4.95 -4.33 -4.68
CA MET A 113 -5.98 -5.23 -5.19
C MET A 113 -7.01 -5.58 -4.11
N GLU A 114 -8.10 -6.21 -4.54
CA GLU A 114 -9.29 -6.47 -3.72
C GLU A 114 -8.97 -7.16 -2.38
N ASN A 115 -9.70 -6.79 -1.34
CA ASN A 115 -9.60 -7.36 0.00
C ASN A 115 -8.20 -7.23 0.65
N SER A 116 -7.27 -6.46 0.09
CA SER A 116 -6.00 -6.19 0.77
C SER A 116 -6.20 -5.31 2.00
N HIS A 117 -5.31 -5.46 2.97
CA HIS A 117 -5.34 -4.68 4.22
C HIS A 117 -4.00 -4.03 4.50
N VAL A 118 -4.04 -2.75 4.81
CA VAL A 118 -2.89 -1.96 5.27
C VAL A 118 -3.17 -1.51 6.70
N ALA A 119 -2.41 -2.04 7.65
CA ALA A 119 -2.55 -1.68 9.06
C ALA A 119 -1.94 -0.29 9.35
N HIS A 120 -1.99 0.10 10.61
CA HIS A 120 -1.52 1.38 11.11
C HIS A 120 0.00 1.56 10.97
N ASP A 121 0.44 2.80 10.78
CA ASP A 121 1.85 3.20 10.76
C ASP A 121 2.69 2.55 9.63
N VAL A 122 2.03 1.92 8.66
CA VAL A 122 2.65 1.35 7.46
C VAL A 122 3.09 2.48 6.52
N THR A 123 4.21 2.29 5.87
CA THR A 123 4.66 3.13 4.75
C THR A 123 4.80 2.28 3.50
N ILE A 124 4.06 2.59 2.45
CA ILE A 124 4.19 1.99 1.11
C ILE A 124 4.70 3.08 0.17
N GLY A 125 5.79 2.81 -0.54
CA GLY A 125 6.33 3.68 -1.57
C GLY A 125 5.43 3.83 -2.78
N SER A 126 6.00 4.13 -3.92
CA SER A 126 5.29 4.36 -5.17
C SER A 126 5.48 3.22 -6.17
N ASN A 127 4.56 3.11 -7.14
CA ASN A 127 4.58 2.08 -8.18
C ASN A 127 4.53 0.63 -7.65
N CYS A 128 3.98 0.43 -6.47
CA CYS A 128 3.83 -0.88 -5.85
C CYS A 128 2.56 -1.58 -6.31
N ILE A 129 2.60 -2.91 -6.31
CA ILE A 129 1.42 -3.77 -6.51
C ILE A 129 1.23 -4.60 -5.25
N ILE A 130 0.08 -4.46 -4.61
CA ILE A 130 -0.33 -5.27 -3.45
C ILE A 130 -1.46 -6.18 -3.91
N GLY A 131 -1.18 -7.46 -3.98
CA GLY A 131 -2.09 -8.48 -4.52
C GLY A 131 -3.32 -8.73 -3.65
N ASN A 132 -4.29 -9.41 -4.25
CA ASN A 132 -5.56 -9.73 -3.62
C ASN A 132 -5.41 -10.39 -2.24
N SER A 133 -6.18 -9.95 -1.28
CA SER A 133 -6.25 -10.51 0.08
C SER A 133 -4.92 -10.49 0.86
N THR A 134 -3.91 -9.76 0.39
CA THR A 134 -2.65 -9.57 1.12
C THR A 134 -2.88 -8.74 2.38
N LYS A 135 -2.25 -9.14 3.48
CA LYS A 135 -2.36 -8.45 4.77
C LYS A 135 -1.01 -7.92 5.20
N ILE A 136 -0.92 -6.61 5.36
CA ILE A 136 0.27 -5.90 5.79
C ILE A 136 0.02 -5.42 7.22
N ALA A 137 0.77 -6.00 8.16
CA ALA A 137 0.65 -5.67 9.58
C ALA A 137 1.27 -4.29 9.90
N GLY A 138 1.10 -3.84 11.16
CA GLY A 138 1.53 -2.50 11.58
C GLY A 138 3.02 -2.24 11.42
N GLU A 139 3.37 -0.98 11.14
CA GLU A 139 4.74 -0.44 11.06
C GLU A 139 5.63 -1.05 9.97
N VAL A 140 5.06 -1.78 9.02
CA VAL A 140 5.78 -2.30 7.85
C VAL A 140 6.19 -1.16 6.92
N ILE A 141 7.37 -1.29 6.33
CA ILE A 141 7.87 -0.40 5.27
C ILE A 141 7.98 -1.21 3.98
N ILE A 142 7.43 -0.68 2.90
CA ILE A 142 7.53 -1.27 1.56
C ILE A 142 8.08 -0.19 0.65
N ASP A 143 9.26 -0.45 0.07
CA ASP A 143 9.91 0.48 -0.84
C ASP A 143 9.27 0.46 -2.23
N ASP A 144 9.67 1.43 -3.06
CA ASP A 144 9.14 1.62 -4.41
C ASP A 144 9.26 0.38 -5.29
N PHE A 145 8.32 0.24 -6.21
CA PHE A 145 8.30 -0.84 -7.22
C PHE A 145 8.20 -2.26 -6.66
N ALA A 146 7.85 -2.43 -5.39
CA ALA A 146 7.59 -3.76 -4.83
C ALA A 146 6.35 -4.40 -5.46
N ASN A 147 6.44 -5.67 -5.82
CA ASN A 147 5.31 -6.46 -6.29
C ASN A 147 5.05 -7.61 -5.30
N ILE A 148 4.00 -7.47 -4.54
CA ILE A 148 3.56 -8.45 -3.55
C ILE A 148 2.34 -9.15 -4.11
N SER A 149 2.44 -10.45 -4.38
CA SER A 149 1.35 -11.23 -4.97
C SER A 149 0.19 -11.45 -4.00
N ALA A 150 -0.80 -12.20 -4.44
CA ALA A 150 -2.01 -12.48 -3.67
C ALA A 150 -1.76 -13.32 -2.41
N VAL A 151 -2.55 -13.08 -1.36
CA VAL A 151 -2.59 -13.87 -0.12
C VAL A 151 -1.24 -13.91 0.60
N VAL A 152 -0.48 -12.82 0.53
CA VAL A 152 0.77 -12.68 1.27
C VAL A 152 0.49 -12.12 2.66
N LEU A 153 1.17 -12.66 3.68
CA LEU A 153 1.07 -12.19 5.07
C LEU A 153 2.41 -11.58 5.49
N VAL A 154 2.42 -10.28 5.72
CA VAL A 154 3.60 -9.52 6.15
C VAL A 154 3.50 -9.23 7.63
N HIS A 155 4.45 -9.76 8.41
CA HIS A 155 4.50 -9.51 9.85
C HIS A 155 4.87 -8.04 10.15
N GLN A 156 4.44 -7.56 11.33
CA GLN A 156 4.75 -6.20 11.77
C GLN A 156 6.25 -5.91 11.81
N PHE A 157 6.62 -4.65 11.58
CA PHE A 157 7.98 -4.12 11.59
C PHE A 157 8.89 -4.58 10.44
N CYS A 158 8.43 -5.44 9.54
CA CYS A 158 9.25 -5.86 8.40
C CYS A 158 9.51 -4.69 7.43
N HIS A 159 10.70 -4.70 6.84
CA HIS A 159 11.05 -3.84 5.70
C HIS A 159 11.16 -4.68 4.43
N VAL A 160 10.39 -4.31 3.42
CA VAL A 160 10.39 -4.93 2.09
C VAL A 160 11.07 -3.99 1.12
N GLY A 161 12.24 -4.39 0.64
CA GLY A 161 13.05 -3.58 -0.28
C GLY A 161 12.40 -3.40 -1.65
N GLY A 162 12.89 -2.42 -2.39
CA GLY A 162 12.36 -2.06 -3.70
C GLY A 162 12.59 -3.12 -4.79
N TYR A 163 11.76 -3.08 -5.82
CA TYR A 163 11.84 -3.98 -6.99
C TYR A 163 11.73 -5.48 -6.67
N VAL A 164 11.28 -5.84 -5.50
CA VAL A 164 11.07 -7.24 -5.12
C VAL A 164 9.88 -7.85 -5.84
N MET A 165 9.89 -9.18 -5.95
CA MET A 165 8.72 -9.99 -6.26
C MET A 165 8.47 -10.97 -5.13
N ILE A 166 7.32 -10.89 -4.47
CA ILE A 166 6.93 -11.86 -3.44
C ILE A 166 5.82 -12.73 -4.01
N GLY A 167 6.09 -14.03 -4.07
CA GLY A 167 5.16 -15.03 -4.58
C GLY A 167 3.89 -15.16 -3.75
N GLY A 168 2.79 -15.56 -4.38
CA GLY A 168 1.50 -15.74 -3.70
C GLY A 168 1.54 -16.77 -2.58
N GLY A 169 0.76 -16.54 -1.54
CA GLY A 169 0.69 -17.42 -0.36
C GLY A 169 1.90 -17.37 0.57
N THR A 170 2.88 -16.50 0.30
CA THR A 170 4.08 -16.37 1.14
C THR A 170 3.75 -15.70 2.46
N ARG A 171 4.32 -16.21 3.55
CA ARG A 171 4.28 -15.59 4.89
C ARG A 171 5.70 -15.35 5.39
N PHE A 172 5.98 -14.16 5.94
CA PHE A 172 7.30 -13.84 6.47
C PHE A 172 7.24 -12.85 7.64
N SER A 173 8.30 -12.92 8.47
CA SER A 173 8.52 -12.06 9.64
C SER A 173 9.94 -11.49 9.70
N GLN A 174 10.62 -11.47 8.56
CA GLN A 174 11.98 -10.95 8.39
C GLN A 174 11.98 -9.94 7.25
N ASP A 175 12.96 -9.05 7.24
CA ASP A 175 13.15 -8.10 6.17
C ASP A 175 13.46 -8.82 4.84
N ILE A 176 12.94 -8.26 3.77
CA ILE A 176 13.17 -8.75 2.41
C ILE A 176 14.08 -7.75 1.69
N PRO A 177 15.30 -8.12 1.33
CA PRO A 177 16.22 -7.22 0.65
C PRO A 177 15.72 -6.86 -0.76
N PRO A 178 16.18 -5.75 -1.36
CA PRO A 178 15.70 -5.28 -2.67
C PRO A 178 16.04 -6.25 -3.82
N TYR A 179 15.34 -6.12 -4.92
CA TYR A 179 15.55 -6.83 -6.20
C TYR A 179 15.34 -8.33 -6.19
N VAL A 180 14.96 -8.95 -5.10
CA VAL A 180 14.84 -10.41 -4.97
C VAL A 180 13.47 -10.92 -5.37
N LEU A 181 13.45 -12.20 -5.75
CA LEU A 181 12.26 -13.04 -5.78
C LEU A 181 12.24 -13.91 -4.53
N VAL A 182 11.17 -13.79 -3.76
CA VAL A 182 10.91 -14.59 -2.55
C VAL A 182 9.59 -15.34 -2.73
N ALA A 183 9.57 -16.62 -2.38
CA ALA A 183 8.36 -17.44 -2.43
C ALA A 183 8.46 -18.57 -1.41
N ARG A 184 7.37 -19.34 -1.29
CA ARG A 184 7.22 -20.52 -0.41
C ARG A 184 6.85 -20.17 1.03
N GLU A 185 6.58 -21.18 1.83
CA GLU A 185 6.41 -21.12 3.28
C GLU A 185 7.26 -22.22 3.94
N PRO A 186 8.21 -21.85 4.79
CA PRO A 186 8.63 -20.47 5.10
C PRO A 186 9.20 -19.74 3.89
N ALA A 187 9.13 -18.41 3.92
CA ALA A 187 9.64 -17.55 2.85
C ALA A 187 11.12 -17.84 2.57
N ALA A 188 11.45 -18.05 1.30
CA ALA A 188 12.80 -18.39 0.88
C ALA A 188 13.22 -17.62 -0.38
N TYR A 189 14.48 -17.21 -0.41
CA TYR A 189 15.10 -16.60 -1.57
C TYR A 189 15.09 -17.56 -2.77
N GLN A 190 14.56 -17.11 -3.90
CA GLN A 190 14.45 -17.89 -5.14
C GLN A 190 15.35 -17.33 -6.26
N GLY A 191 16.12 -16.29 -5.96
CA GLY A 191 16.94 -15.56 -6.92
C GLY A 191 16.59 -14.09 -6.96
N ILE A 192 17.08 -13.37 -7.95
CA ILE A 192 16.70 -11.98 -8.20
C ILE A 192 15.47 -11.89 -9.11
N ASN A 193 14.71 -10.81 -9.00
CA ASN A 193 13.51 -10.54 -9.80
C ASN A 193 13.87 -10.10 -11.24
N ILE A 194 14.55 -10.94 -12.01
CA ILE A 194 15.04 -10.63 -13.36
C ILE A 194 13.94 -10.08 -14.26
N VAL A 195 12.76 -10.71 -14.24
CA VAL A 195 11.65 -10.33 -15.11
C VAL A 195 11.14 -8.92 -14.74
N GLY A 196 10.99 -8.64 -13.45
CA GLY A 196 10.55 -7.33 -12.97
C GLY A 196 11.58 -6.25 -13.32
N LEU A 197 12.85 -6.50 -13.11
CA LEU A 197 13.93 -5.57 -13.41
C LEU A 197 13.99 -5.23 -14.92
N ARG A 198 13.90 -6.24 -15.80
CA ARG A 198 13.85 -6.02 -17.26
C ARG A 198 12.65 -5.18 -17.69
N ARG A 199 11.47 -5.45 -17.14
CA ARG A 199 10.26 -4.67 -17.42
C ARG A 199 10.37 -3.21 -16.98
N ARG A 200 11.24 -2.92 -16.02
CA ARG A 200 11.53 -1.57 -15.52
C ARG A 200 12.74 -0.91 -16.22
N GLY A 201 13.29 -1.55 -17.26
CA GLY A 201 14.35 -0.98 -18.10
C GLY A 201 15.76 -1.14 -17.54
N PHE A 202 15.98 -1.99 -16.54
CA PHE A 202 17.35 -2.29 -16.09
C PHE A 202 18.14 -2.96 -17.19
N SER A 203 19.40 -2.53 -17.42
CA SER A 203 20.29 -3.17 -18.38
C SER A 203 20.67 -4.58 -17.95
N ASN A 204 21.02 -5.45 -18.90
CA ASN A 204 21.52 -6.78 -18.57
C ASN A 204 22.78 -6.73 -17.69
N GLU A 205 23.66 -5.76 -17.93
CA GLU A 205 24.84 -5.53 -17.09
C GLU A 205 24.48 -5.21 -15.64
N THR A 206 23.53 -4.28 -15.43
CA THR A 206 23.07 -3.95 -14.08
C THR A 206 22.44 -5.16 -13.38
N ILE A 207 21.63 -5.94 -14.10
CA ILE A 207 21.01 -7.16 -13.58
C ILE A 207 22.06 -8.19 -13.18
N GLU A 208 23.09 -8.36 -14.00
CA GLU A 208 24.20 -9.27 -13.70
C GLU A 208 25.00 -8.81 -12.47
N ASN A 209 25.24 -7.51 -12.33
CA ASN A 209 25.91 -6.95 -11.16
C ASN A 209 25.10 -7.19 -9.87
N ILE A 210 23.78 -6.98 -9.90
CA ILE A 210 22.89 -7.30 -8.78
C ILE A 210 22.96 -8.80 -8.47
N HIS A 211 22.89 -9.66 -9.47
CA HIS A 211 22.96 -11.11 -9.30
C HIS A 211 24.29 -11.53 -8.66
N ASN A 212 25.41 -10.99 -9.12
CA ASN A 212 26.72 -11.26 -8.57
C ASN A 212 26.85 -10.80 -7.11
N ALA A 213 26.30 -9.64 -6.76
CA ALA A 213 26.26 -9.19 -5.37
C ALA A 213 25.53 -10.18 -4.46
N TYR A 214 24.36 -10.67 -4.87
CA TYR A 214 23.60 -11.67 -4.12
C TYR A 214 24.29 -13.03 -4.05
N ARG A 215 25.01 -13.44 -5.11
CA ARG A 215 25.83 -14.65 -5.10
C ARG A 215 26.95 -14.55 -4.06
N ILE A 216 27.61 -13.41 -3.96
CA ILE A 216 28.65 -13.16 -2.95
C ILE A 216 28.04 -13.23 -1.54
N LEU A 217 26.91 -12.54 -1.30
CA LEU A 217 26.27 -12.47 0.01
C LEU A 217 25.78 -13.84 0.52
N TYR A 218 25.18 -14.65 -0.34
CA TYR A 218 24.49 -15.86 0.10
C TYR A 218 25.19 -17.18 -0.27
N GLN A 219 26.15 -17.18 -1.19
CA GLN A 219 26.75 -18.41 -1.71
C GLN A 219 28.26 -18.50 -1.53
N SER A 220 28.96 -17.39 -1.25
CA SER A 220 30.41 -17.39 -1.13
C SER A 220 30.95 -17.93 0.21
N GLY A 221 30.11 -18.07 1.21
CA GLY A 221 30.54 -18.44 2.57
C GLY A 221 31.38 -17.36 3.29
N GLN A 222 31.54 -16.19 2.70
CA GLN A 222 32.38 -15.10 3.24
C GLN A 222 31.69 -14.28 4.36
N LEU A 223 30.37 -14.38 4.47
CA LEU A 223 29.59 -13.79 5.54
C LEU A 223 28.96 -14.91 6.40
N ARG A 224 29.61 -15.27 7.47
CA ARG A 224 29.06 -16.06 8.57
C ARG A 224 29.03 -15.22 9.83
#